data_48918af7d09156e4abca3f5745ee24b2
#
_entry.id   48918af7d09156e4abca3f5745ee24b2
#
_cell.length_a   1.000
_cell.length_b   1.000
_cell.length_c   1.000
_cell.angle_alpha   90.00
_cell.angle_beta   90.00
_cell.angle_gamma   90.00
#
_symmetry.space_group_name_H-M   'P 1'
#
loop_
_entity.id
_entity.type
_entity.pdbx_description
1 polymer ?
#
loop_
_entity_poly.entity_id
_entity_poly.type
_entity_poly.pdbx_seq_one_letter_code
_entity_poly.pdbx_strand_id
1 'polypeptide(L)'
;MGTMKKAPFSLGFVVAVLATSTVFAGSLPKQDPAFEGVVGKSLEDSSPAYPKAVHPAQGAPNIIVVLLDDAGFGATSTFGGLVKTPQLDKLASEGLRYNQFHVSAQCSPTRAALLTGRNDHVAGFGVVGFGGFPGYDGVLKKNTALFADVLRRNGYSTAAFGKWHNTPTWEITPAGPFDRWPTSVGFEYFYGFLNGQADQYDPILYRNTTAVEAPNKHNPQYHLTHDLANDAISWIQTHDSIASDRPYFLYFATGATHEPLQVADKWIQKYRGKFDQGWDKLREQIFENQKKLGVIPANAELTPRPKELPSWDSYSADMKKILAHQMEVYAGFLEQTDYEVGRLIDAAHSTSTGNNTLIFYIAGDNGASSEGGLEGNDDFH
;
A
#
# COMPACT_ATOMS: atom_id res chain seq x y z
N MET A 1 -15.24 20.01 82.17
CA MET A 1 -14.95 21.36 81.68
C MET A 1 -13.87 21.20 80.66
N GLY A 2 -14.19 21.13 79.38
CA GLY A 2 -13.25 21.01 78.25
C GLY A 2 -13.70 21.94 77.17
N THR A 3 -12.88 22.94 76.91
CA THR A 3 -13.13 24.00 75.98
C THR A 3 -12.90 23.52 74.55
N MET A 4 -13.92 23.55 73.70
CA MET A 4 -13.85 23.33 72.30
C MET A 4 -13.23 24.59 71.58
N LYS A 5 -12.06 24.44 70.94
CA LYS A 5 -11.51 25.42 70.03
C LYS A 5 -12.20 25.33 68.69
N LYS A 6 -12.80 26.43 68.21
CA LYS A 6 -13.31 26.61 66.86
C LYS A 6 -12.15 26.86 65.91
N ALA A 7 -12.05 26.10 64.83
CA ALA A 7 -11.16 26.35 63.69
C ALA A 7 -11.80 27.35 62.71
N PRO A 8 -11.04 28.24 62.08
CA PRO A 8 -11.60 29.20 61.13
C PRO A 8 -11.85 28.55 59.75
N PHE A 9 -13.06 28.77 59.23
CA PHE A 9 -13.41 28.45 57.85
C PHE A 9 -12.67 29.39 56.88
N SER A 10 -11.77 28.84 56.09
CA SER A 10 -11.16 29.55 54.98
C SER A 10 -12.07 29.40 53.73
N LEU A 11 -12.62 30.53 53.30
CA LEU A 11 -13.43 30.61 52.10
C LEU A 11 -12.47 30.70 50.89
N GLY A 12 -12.20 29.53 50.27
CA GLY A 12 -11.40 29.49 49.02
C GLY A 12 -12.26 29.98 47.85
N PHE A 13 -11.90 31.08 47.29
CA PHE A 13 -12.44 31.56 46.00
C PHE A 13 -11.94 30.64 44.88
N VAL A 14 -12.82 29.81 44.29
CA VAL A 14 -12.56 29.08 43.08
C VAL A 14 -12.82 30.05 41.91
N VAL A 15 -11.75 30.59 41.36
CA VAL A 15 -11.82 31.31 40.07
C VAL A 15 -11.98 30.27 38.96
N ALA A 16 -13.19 30.08 38.48
CA ALA A 16 -13.43 29.31 37.24
C ALA A 16 -12.94 30.12 36.07
N VAL A 17 -11.77 29.76 35.53
CA VAL A 17 -11.29 30.25 34.26
C VAL A 17 -12.15 29.58 33.18
N LEU A 18 -13.13 30.31 32.66
CA LEU A 18 -13.84 29.96 31.44
C LEU A 18 -12.84 30.06 30.29
N ALA A 19 -12.22 28.93 29.93
CA ALA A 19 -11.52 28.80 28.67
C ALA A 19 -12.56 28.88 27.54
N THR A 20 -12.75 30.06 26.96
CA THR A 20 -13.42 30.20 25.68
C THR A 20 -12.59 29.51 24.64
N SER A 21 -12.90 28.24 24.33
CA SER A 21 -12.43 27.57 23.13
C SER A 21 -12.97 28.37 21.93
N THR A 22 -12.13 29.22 21.36
CA THR A 22 -12.38 29.72 20.01
C THR A 22 -12.37 28.50 19.08
N VAL A 23 -13.57 28.02 18.76
CA VAL A 23 -13.76 27.13 17.62
C VAL A 23 -13.30 27.95 16.42
N PHE A 24 -12.09 27.68 15.96
CA PHE A 24 -11.71 28.11 14.61
C PHE A 24 -12.65 27.38 13.67
N ALA A 25 -13.71 28.06 13.26
CA ALA A 25 -14.51 27.65 12.10
C ALA A 25 -13.50 27.32 11.01
N GLY A 26 -13.57 26.09 10.46
CA GLY A 26 -12.66 25.67 9.42
C GLY A 26 -12.57 26.78 8.38
N SER A 27 -11.33 27.13 8.00
CA SER A 27 -11.08 28.24 7.11
C SER A 27 -12.00 28.09 5.89
N LEU A 28 -12.86 29.06 5.67
CA LEU A 28 -13.55 29.25 4.40
C LEU A 28 -12.56 29.09 3.25
N PRO A 29 -13.01 28.82 2.02
CA PRO A 29 -12.14 28.71 0.86
C PRO A 29 -11.09 29.81 0.90
N LYS A 30 -9.83 29.45 0.62
CA LYS A 30 -8.78 30.44 0.51
C LYS A 30 -9.22 31.48 -0.53
N GLN A 31 -9.06 32.75 -0.19
CA GLN A 31 -9.28 33.81 -1.14
C GLN A 31 -8.38 33.57 -2.36
N ASP A 32 -8.95 33.73 -3.55
CA ASP A 32 -8.17 33.66 -4.78
C ASP A 32 -7.02 34.66 -4.75
N PRO A 33 -5.87 34.31 -5.36
CA PRO A 33 -4.80 35.30 -5.52
C PRO A 33 -5.32 36.55 -6.20
N ALA A 34 -4.77 37.69 -5.82
CA ALA A 34 -5.11 38.94 -6.47
C ALA A 34 -4.83 38.83 -7.98
N PHE A 35 -5.73 39.37 -8.80
CA PHE A 35 -5.54 39.40 -10.25
C PHE A 35 -4.27 40.21 -10.57
N GLU A 36 -3.29 39.58 -11.25
CA GLU A 36 -1.99 40.18 -11.59
C GLU A 36 -2.03 40.94 -12.92
N GLY A 37 -3.15 40.94 -13.64
CA GLY A 37 -3.34 41.67 -14.89
C GLY A 37 -3.87 43.09 -14.68
N VAL A 38 -4.25 43.73 -15.76
CA VAL A 38 -4.85 45.07 -15.75
C VAL A 38 -6.28 44.98 -16.32
N VAL A 39 -7.26 45.43 -15.57
CA VAL A 39 -8.63 45.63 -16.03
C VAL A 39 -8.81 47.12 -16.36
N GLY A 40 -8.72 47.44 -17.65
CA GLY A 40 -8.95 48.78 -18.17
C GLY A 40 -10.43 49.05 -18.51
N LYS A 41 -10.70 50.21 -19.07
CA LYS A 41 -12.05 50.57 -19.51
C LYS A 41 -12.44 49.93 -20.86
N SER A 42 -11.43 49.52 -21.64
CA SER A 42 -11.59 48.80 -22.90
C SER A 42 -10.71 47.57 -22.93
N LEU A 43 -10.88 46.69 -23.92
CA LEU A 43 -10.01 45.54 -24.13
C LEU A 43 -8.58 45.98 -24.47
N GLU A 44 -8.43 47.10 -25.16
CA GLU A 44 -7.13 47.66 -25.57
C GLU A 44 -6.32 48.15 -24.36
N ASP A 45 -7.04 48.65 -23.32
CA ASP A 45 -6.44 49.15 -22.07
C ASP A 45 -6.25 48.03 -21.04
N SER A 46 -6.59 46.77 -21.38
CA SER A 46 -6.57 45.64 -20.47
C SER A 46 -5.44 44.67 -20.83
N SER A 47 -4.85 44.04 -19.81
CA SER A 47 -3.89 42.94 -20.00
C SER A 47 -4.31 41.72 -19.17
N PRO A 48 -4.46 40.53 -19.81
CA PRO A 48 -4.84 39.31 -19.07
C PRO A 48 -3.67 38.82 -18.22
N ALA A 49 -4.00 38.20 -17.07
CA ALA A 49 -3.08 37.39 -16.30
C ALA A 49 -3.70 36.00 -16.13
N TYR A 50 -2.96 34.99 -16.53
CA TYR A 50 -3.39 33.60 -16.39
C TYR A 50 -2.74 32.97 -15.15
N PRO A 51 -3.42 32.08 -14.46
CA PRO A 51 -2.81 31.30 -13.37
C PRO A 51 -1.54 30.61 -13.87
N LYS A 52 -0.46 30.74 -13.12
CA LYS A 52 0.79 30.06 -13.44
C LYS A 52 0.66 28.57 -13.20
N ALA A 53 0.93 27.76 -14.22
CA ALA A 53 0.99 26.31 -14.04
C ALA A 53 2.14 25.95 -13.07
N VAL A 54 1.90 24.97 -12.22
CA VAL A 54 2.96 24.39 -11.40
C VAL A 54 3.78 23.45 -12.29
N HIS A 55 5.07 23.72 -12.38
CA HIS A 55 6.00 22.88 -13.14
C HIS A 55 6.89 22.08 -12.18
N PRO A 56 7.21 20.83 -12.50
CA PRO A 56 8.15 20.04 -11.73
C PRO A 56 9.57 20.63 -11.84
N ALA A 57 10.47 20.21 -10.95
CA ALA A 57 11.89 20.53 -11.09
C ALA A 57 12.43 19.94 -12.43
N GLN A 58 13.36 20.65 -13.04
CA GLN A 58 13.98 20.17 -14.27
C GLN A 58 14.66 18.81 -14.04
N GLY A 59 14.38 17.84 -14.89
CA GLY A 59 14.92 16.47 -14.80
C GLY A 59 14.29 15.61 -13.67
N ALA A 60 13.17 16.06 -13.11
CA ALA A 60 12.44 15.27 -12.13
C ALA A 60 12.01 13.90 -12.72
N PRO A 61 12.32 12.76 -12.07
CA PRO A 61 12.03 11.43 -12.60
C PRO A 61 10.54 11.06 -12.44
N ASN A 62 10.06 10.15 -13.27
CA ASN A 62 8.88 9.39 -12.92
C ASN A 62 9.16 8.55 -11.66
N ILE A 63 8.15 8.28 -10.87
CA ILE A 63 8.27 7.47 -9.66
C ILE A 63 7.20 6.38 -9.68
N ILE A 64 7.64 5.13 -9.58
CA ILE A 64 6.75 3.97 -9.43
C ILE A 64 7.05 3.32 -8.09
N VAL A 65 6.03 3.13 -7.27
CA VAL A 65 6.11 2.35 -6.04
C VAL A 65 5.22 1.13 -6.19
N VAL A 66 5.83 -0.04 -6.23
CA VAL A 66 5.14 -1.33 -6.17
C VAL A 66 5.17 -1.84 -4.75
N LEU A 67 4.00 -2.22 -4.21
CA LEU A 67 3.87 -2.80 -2.87
C LEU A 67 3.09 -4.11 -2.96
N LEU A 68 3.74 -5.21 -2.58
CA LEU A 68 3.08 -6.50 -2.44
C LEU A 68 2.36 -6.58 -1.08
N ASP A 69 1.31 -7.37 -1.03
CA ASP A 69 0.54 -7.67 0.16
C ASP A 69 0.89 -9.07 0.68
N ASP A 70 1.08 -9.25 1.97
CA ASP A 70 1.35 -10.53 2.62
C ASP A 70 2.52 -11.36 2.03
N ALA A 71 3.51 -10.70 1.44
CA ALA A 71 4.74 -11.36 1.01
C ALA A 71 5.85 -11.16 2.04
N GLY A 72 6.48 -12.24 2.47
CA GLY A 72 7.56 -12.20 3.46
C GLY A 72 8.94 -12.04 2.82
N PHE A 73 9.92 -11.56 3.60
CA PHE A 73 11.32 -11.40 3.19
C PHE A 73 11.91 -12.68 2.58
N GLY A 74 11.57 -13.85 3.11
CA GLY A 74 12.02 -15.14 2.60
C GLY A 74 11.14 -15.76 1.51
N ALA A 75 10.17 -15.04 0.94
CA ALA A 75 9.27 -15.60 -0.07
C ALA A 75 9.88 -15.53 -1.48
N THR A 76 10.40 -14.37 -1.87
CA THR A 76 10.90 -14.09 -3.23
C THR A 76 12.30 -14.62 -3.47
N SER A 77 12.61 -15.07 -4.70
CA SER A 77 13.96 -15.51 -5.10
C SER A 77 15.02 -14.45 -4.88
N THR A 78 14.67 -13.19 -5.04
CA THR A 78 15.56 -12.03 -4.85
C THR A 78 16.17 -11.98 -3.46
N PHE A 79 15.46 -12.45 -2.44
CA PHE A 79 15.91 -12.52 -1.06
C PHE A 79 16.14 -13.97 -0.56
N GLY A 80 16.39 -14.91 -1.47
CA GLY A 80 16.70 -16.29 -1.15
C GLY A 80 15.53 -17.23 -1.01
N GLY A 81 14.29 -16.73 -1.21
CA GLY A 81 13.07 -17.51 -1.20
C GLY A 81 12.95 -18.49 -2.35
N LEU A 82 11.94 -19.33 -2.29
CA LEU A 82 11.74 -20.43 -3.24
C LEU A 82 10.72 -20.09 -4.35
N VAL A 83 10.03 -18.97 -4.23
CA VAL A 83 9.14 -18.48 -5.27
C VAL A 83 9.96 -17.68 -6.28
N LYS A 84 9.81 -18.01 -7.54
CA LYS A 84 10.49 -17.33 -8.64
C LYS A 84 9.86 -15.95 -8.86
N THR A 85 10.68 -14.91 -8.76
CA THR A 85 10.29 -13.52 -9.02
C THR A 85 11.28 -12.89 -10.00
N PRO A 86 11.29 -13.33 -11.26
CA PRO A 86 12.31 -12.94 -12.23
C PRO A 86 12.32 -11.44 -12.54
N GLN A 87 11.19 -10.74 -12.41
CA GLN A 87 11.13 -9.30 -12.65
C GLN A 87 11.78 -8.53 -11.51
N LEU A 88 11.49 -8.93 -10.27
CA LEU A 88 12.14 -8.38 -9.09
C LEU A 88 13.65 -8.72 -9.09
N ASP A 89 14.03 -9.94 -9.48
CA ASP A 89 15.44 -10.34 -9.64
C ASP A 89 16.17 -9.45 -10.65
N LYS A 90 15.54 -9.17 -11.79
CA LYS A 90 16.08 -8.27 -12.83
C LYS A 90 16.26 -6.86 -12.26
N LEU A 91 15.22 -6.29 -11.67
CA LEU A 91 15.29 -4.95 -11.10
C LEU A 91 16.37 -4.84 -10.00
N ALA A 92 16.50 -5.86 -9.15
CA ALA A 92 17.53 -5.93 -8.11
C ALA A 92 18.95 -6.05 -8.69
N SER A 93 19.12 -6.67 -9.87
CA SER A 93 20.41 -6.78 -10.55
C SER A 93 20.86 -5.48 -11.21
N GLU A 94 19.90 -4.63 -11.58
CA GLU A 94 20.12 -3.34 -12.25
C GLU A 94 20.13 -2.15 -11.26
N GLY A 95 19.78 -2.40 -9.99
CA GLY A 95 19.58 -1.36 -8.97
C GLY A 95 20.18 -1.70 -7.60
N LEU A 96 19.53 -1.21 -6.57
CA LEU A 96 19.91 -1.43 -5.19
C LEU A 96 18.93 -2.40 -4.51
N ARG A 97 19.47 -3.38 -3.79
CA ARG A 97 18.70 -4.31 -2.98
C ARG A 97 18.89 -4.00 -1.49
N TYR A 98 17.84 -3.50 -0.86
CA TYR A 98 17.84 -3.21 0.56
C TYR A 98 17.46 -4.45 1.36
N ASN A 99 18.34 -4.90 2.24
CA ASN A 99 18.13 -6.06 3.12
C ASN A 99 17.84 -5.68 4.59
N GLN A 100 17.78 -4.39 4.89
CA GLN A 100 17.41 -3.83 6.19
C GLN A 100 16.27 -2.83 6.04
N PHE A 101 15.28 -3.17 5.24
CA PHE A 101 14.05 -2.40 5.07
C PHE A 101 12.98 -2.98 6.02
N HIS A 102 12.44 -2.15 6.87
CA HIS A 102 11.47 -2.55 7.89
C HIS A 102 10.11 -1.93 7.62
N VAL A 103 9.07 -2.67 7.95
CA VAL A 103 7.66 -2.28 7.81
C VAL A 103 6.98 -2.33 9.18
N SER A 104 5.71 -1.89 9.25
CA SER A 104 4.95 -1.88 10.52
C SER A 104 4.29 -3.23 10.85
N ALA A 105 4.72 -4.31 10.21
CA ALA A 105 4.26 -5.69 10.42
C ALA A 105 2.75 -5.95 10.22
N GLN A 106 2.01 -4.99 9.70
CA GLN A 106 0.60 -5.09 9.29
C GLN A 106 0.32 -4.18 8.09
N CYS A 107 -0.64 -4.56 7.24
CA CYS A 107 -0.86 -3.91 5.95
C CYS A 107 -1.29 -2.43 6.04
N SER A 108 -2.42 -2.07 6.67
CA SER A 108 -2.85 -0.67 6.74
C SER A 108 -1.89 0.23 7.54
N PRO A 109 -1.25 -0.21 8.64
CA PRO A 109 -0.17 0.52 9.30
C PRO A 109 1.01 0.82 8.38
N THR A 110 1.53 -0.17 7.68
CA THR A 110 2.64 0.00 6.73
C THR A 110 2.27 0.94 5.59
N ARG A 111 1.06 0.80 5.02
CA ARG A 111 0.57 1.68 3.95
C ARG A 111 0.46 3.13 4.43
N ALA A 112 -0.12 3.35 5.60
CA ALA A 112 -0.20 4.68 6.20
C ALA A 112 1.18 5.27 6.47
N ALA A 113 2.12 4.49 7.03
CA ALA A 113 3.49 4.93 7.28
C ALA A 113 4.23 5.27 5.97
N LEU A 114 4.13 4.40 4.96
CA LEU A 114 4.74 4.60 3.64
C LEU A 114 4.21 5.88 2.98
N LEU A 115 2.89 6.02 2.89
CA LEU A 115 2.26 7.12 2.18
C LEU A 115 2.41 8.49 2.88
N THR A 116 2.59 8.50 4.20
CA THR A 116 2.72 9.75 4.98
C THR A 116 4.16 10.10 5.35
N GLY A 117 5.10 9.15 5.24
CA GLY A 117 6.46 9.29 5.74
C GLY A 117 6.52 9.46 7.27
N ARG A 118 5.49 9.02 8.00
CA ARG A 118 5.38 9.12 9.45
C ARG A 118 5.27 7.74 10.09
N ASN A 119 5.60 7.65 11.37
CA ASN A 119 5.29 6.46 12.13
C ASN A 119 3.78 6.16 12.07
N ASP A 120 3.41 4.90 11.96
CA ASP A 120 2.04 4.39 11.82
C ASP A 120 1.09 4.89 12.93
N HIS A 121 1.54 4.89 14.19
CA HIS A 121 0.77 5.42 15.32
C HIS A 121 0.51 6.94 15.17
N VAL A 122 1.49 7.69 14.68
CA VAL A 122 1.33 9.12 14.40
C VAL A 122 0.35 9.35 13.26
N ALA A 123 0.34 8.45 12.27
CA ALA A 123 -0.61 8.47 11.16
C ALA A 123 -2.04 8.03 11.58
N GLY A 124 -2.21 7.45 12.78
CA GLY A 124 -3.48 6.94 13.29
C GLY A 124 -3.72 5.46 13.06
N PHE A 125 -2.71 4.73 12.58
CA PHE A 125 -2.80 3.33 12.15
C PHE A 125 -1.84 2.42 12.93
N GLY A 126 -1.81 2.53 14.26
CA GLY A 126 -0.98 1.64 15.10
C GLY A 126 -1.42 0.17 15.11
N VAL A 127 -2.55 -0.14 14.48
CA VAL A 127 -3.10 -1.50 14.31
C VAL A 127 -4.04 -1.50 13.10
N VAL A 128 -4.26 -2.67 12.51
CA VAL A 128 -5.36 -2.88 11.54
C VAL A 128 -6.68 -2.81 12.29
N GLY A 129 -7.64 -2.04 11.75
CA GLY A 129 -8.95 -1.82 12.37
C GLY A 129 -9.04 -0.52 13.19
N PHE A 130 -10.01 -0.46 14.09
CA PHE A 130 -10.41 0.78 14.76
C PHE A 130 -10.44 0.56 16.27
N GLY A 131 -9.41 1.05 16.95
CA GLY A 131 -9.38 1.02 18.42
C GLY A 131 -10.09 2.21 19.07
N GLY A 132 -10.41 3.26 18.32
CA GLY A 132 -11.09 4.47 18.81
C GLY A 132 -10.22 5.36 19.70
N PHE A 133 -8.91 5.13 19.76
CA PHE A 133 -7.96 5.91 20.55
C PHE A 133 -6.96 6.65 19.66
N PRO A 134 -6.39 7.76 20.13
CA PRO A 134 -5.33 8.45 19.40
C PRO A 134 -4.19 7.48 19.02
N GLY A 135 -3.84 7.45 17.74
CA GLY A 135 -2.84 6.53 17.20
C GLY A 135 -3.39 5.16 16.76
N TYR A 136 -4.63 4.82 17.13
CA TYR A 136 -5.28 3.54 16.83
C TYR A 136 -6.70 3.72 16.27
N ASP A 137 -7.02 4.87 15.73
CA ASP A 137 -8.35 5.18 15.25
C ASP A 137 -8.58 4.82 13.77
N GLY A 138 -7.56 4.35 13.07
CA GLY A 138 -7.66 3.91 11.67
C GLY A 138 -8.08 5.02 10.71
N VAL A 139 -7.75 6.27 11.05
CA VAL A 139 -8.19 7.46 10.34
C VAL A 139 -7.00 8.33 9.96
N LEU A 140 -6.77 8.54 8.66
CA LEU A 140 -5.79 9.49 8.17
C LEU A 140 -6.12 10.90 8.69
N LYS A 141 -5.16 11.53 9.37
CA LYS A 141 -5.34 12.85 9.98
C LYS A 141 -5.33 13.95 8.93
N LYS A 142 -6.23 14.92 9.04
CA LYS A 142 -6.32 16.07 8.12
C LYS A 142 -5.07 16.97 8.10
N ASN A 143 -4.25 16.91 9.13
CA ASN A 143 -2.99 17.64 9.23
C ASN A 143 -1.76 16.83 8.75
N THR A 144 -2.01 15.69 8.11
CA THR A 144 -0.97 14.82 7.57
C THR A 144 -1.11 14.79 6.05
N ALA A 145 -0.12 15.32 5.35
CA ALA A 145 -0.04 15.21 3.90
C ALA A 145 0.51 13.85 3.50
N LEU A 146 -0.08 13.25 2.48
CA LEU A 146 0.52 12.10 1.79
C LEU A 146 1.58 12.60 0.79
N PHE A 147 2.60 11.80 0.53
CA PHE A 147 3.62 12.20 -0.44
C PHE A 147 3.03 12.35 -1.86
N ALA A 148 1.93 11.69 -2.18
CA ALA A 148 1.16 11.93 -3.41
C ALA A 148 0.68 13.39 -3.52
N ASP A 149 0.13 13.97 -2.45
CA ASP A 149 -0.29 15.38 -2.44
C ASP A 149 0.91 16.33 -2.56
N VAL A 150 2.04 15.97 -1.91
CA VAL A 150 3.28 16.75 -2.03
C VAL A 150 3.79 16.73 -3.48
N LEU A 151 3.85 15.57 -4.11
CA LEU A 151 4.29 15.43 -5.50
C LEU A 151 3.34 16.14 -6.47
N ARG A 152 2.04 15.98 -6.32
CA ARG A 152 1.03 16.68 -7.12
C ARG A 152 1.19 18.21 -7.05
N ARG A 153 1.42 18.74 -5.84
CA ARG A 153 1.67 20.19 -5.64
C ARG A 153 3.01 20.64 -6.23
N ASN A 154 3.89 19.72 -6.58
CA ASN A 154 5.16 19.98 -7.26
C ASN A 154 5.12 19.55 -8.75
N GLY A 155 3.94 19.48 -9.36
CA GLY A 155 3.79 19.33 -10.79
C GLY A 155 3.76 17.90 -11.31
N TYR A 156 3.69 16.89 -10.43
CA TYR A 156 3.51 15.50 -10.84
C TYR A 156 2.06 15.17 -11.16
N SER A 157 1.83 14.30 -12.13
CA SER A 157 0.59 13.54 -12.24
C SER A 157 0.62 12.35 -11.28
N THR A 158 -0.49 12.06 -10.61
CA THR A 158 -0.49 11.06 -9.53
C THR A 158 -1.60 10.04 -9.71
N ALA A 159 -1.25 8.75 -9.65
CA ALA A 159 -2.21 7.65 -9.79
C ALA A 159 -1.95 6.54 -8.79
N ALA A 160 -3.04 5.89 -8.34
CA ALA A 160 -2.97 4.72 -7.47
C ALA A 160 -3.82 3.57 -8.05
N PHE A 161 -3.28 2.35 -7.95
CA PHE A 161 -3.90 1.13 -8.45
C PHE A 161 -3.88 0.04 -7.40
N GLY A 162 -5.01 -0.63 -7.19
CA GLY A 162 -5.13 -1.79 -6.31
C GLY A 162 -5.60 -1.49 -4.90
N LYS A 163 -5.00 -2.12 -3.91
CA LYS A 163 -5.39 -2.06 -2.50
C LYS A 163 -5.07 -0.71 -1.87
N TRP A 164 -6.08 -0.08 -1.29
CA TRP A 164 -5.92 1.15 -0.54
C TRP A 164 -5.78 0.94 0.96
N HIS A 165 -6.77 0.36 1.59
CA HIS A 165 -6.84 -0.05 3.01
C HIS A 165 -6.59 1.07 4.04
N ASN A 166 -6.74 2.35 3.66
CA ASN A 166 -6.59 3.50 4.57
C ASN A 166 -7.84 4.40 4.61
N THR A 167 -8.96 3.95 4.06
CA THR A 167 -10.27 4.56 4.25
C THR A 167 -11.01 3.84 5.37
N PRO A 168 -11.56 4.53 6.37
CA PRO A 168 -12.40 3.92 7.40
C PRO A 168 -13.60 3.20 6.78
N THR A 169 -13.95 2.02 7.29
CA THR A 169 -15.02 1.18 6.70
C THR A 169 -16.38 1.88 6.60
N TRP A 170 -16.70 2.75 7.55
CA TRP A 170 -17.94 3.55 7.52
C TRP A 170 -17.94 4.68 6.48
N GLU A 171 -16.81 4.98 5.85
CA GLU A 171 -16.69 5.92 4.73
C GLU A 171 -16.61 5.21 3.36
N ILE A 172 -16.58 3.87 3.35
CA ILE A 172 -16.58 3.07 2.12
C ILE A 172 -18.03 2.91 1.65
N THR A 173 -18.62 3.98 1.18
CA THR A 173 -19.99 3.99 0.64
C THR A 173 -20.07 4.82 -0.64
N PRO A 174 -20.97 4.50 -1.56
CA PRO A 174 -21.17 5.32 -2.77
C PRO A 174 -21.59 6.78 -2.48
N ALA A 175 -22.04 7.07 -1.26
CA ALA A 175 -22.45 8.40 -0.82
C ALA A 175 -21.35 9.16 -0.08
N GLY A 176 -20.17 8.54 0.12
CA GLY A 176 -19.08 9.13 0.91
C GLY A 176 -19.35 9.09 2.42
N PRO A 177 -18.61 9.93 3.20
CA PRO A 177 -17.73 11.02 2.76
C PRO A 177 -16.48 10.50 2.03
N PHE A 178 -16.00 11.27 1.05
CA PHE A 178 -14.86 10.89 0.22
C PHE A 178 -13.52 11.49 0.69
N ASP A 179 -13.51 12.21 1.82
CA ASP A 179 -12.34 12.98 2.32
C ASP A 179 -11.07 12.16 2.49
N ARG A 180 -11.19 10.84 2.70
CA ARG A 180 -10.08 9.92 2.94
C ARG A 180 -9.93 8.86 1.86
N TRP A 181 -10.62 9.06 0.74
CA TRP A 181 -10.42 8.25 -0.44
C TRP A 181 -9.15 8.68 -1.18
N PRO A 182 -8.54 7.82 -1.99
CA PRO A 182 -7.28 8.12 -2.68
C PRO A 182 -7.28 9.47 -3.39
N THR A 183 -8.36 9.79 -4.10
CA THR A 183 -8.47 11.04 -4.88
C THR A 183 -8.61 12.30 -4.04
N SER A 184 -8.97 12.19 -2.78
CA SER A 184 -9.06 13.35 -1.88
C SER A 184 -7.78 13.57 -1.05
N VAL A 185 -6.85 12.63 -1.12
CA VAL A 185 -5.60 12.70 -0.34
C VAL A 185 -4.34 12.78 -1.21
N GLY A 186 -4.52 13.16 -2.48
CA GLY A 186 -3.41 13.54 -3.35
C GLY A 186 -3.26 12.77 -4.65
N PHE A 187 -4.02 11.70 -4.88
CA PHE A 187 -4.02 11.01 -6.16
C PHE A 187 -5.06 11.63 -7.11
N GLU A 188 -4.69 11.88 -8.36
CA GLU A 188 -5.60 12.40 -9.38
C GLU A 188 -6.38 11.28 -10.08
N TYR A 189 -5.90 10.05 -9.97
CA TYR A 189 -6.54 8.85 -10.48
C TYR A 189 -6.44 7.70 -9.49
N PHE A 190 -7.50 6.92 -9.40
CA PHE A 190 -7.55 5.68 -8.61
C PHE A 190 -8.34 4.60 -9.35
N TYR A 191 -7.79 3.39 -9.39
CA TYR A 191 -8.51 2.19 -9.79
C TYR A 191 -8.13 1.02 -8.89
N GLY A 192 -9.09 0.45 -8.17
CA GLY A 192 -8.81 -0.63 -7.23
C GLY A 192 -9.91 -0.82 -6.19
N PHE A 193 -9.52 -1.30 -5.03
CA PHE A 193 -10.43 -1.58 -3.93
C PHE A 193 -9.98 -0.90 -2.63
N LEU A 194 -10.96 -0.62 -1.75
CA LEU A 194 -10.73 0.18 -0.55
C LEU A 194 -10.52 -0.64 0.70
N ASN A 195 -11.00 -1.88 0.70
CA ASN A 195 -10.93 -2.83 1.81
C ASN A 195 -9.52 -3.44 1.98
N GLY A 196 -9.36 -4.27 3.03
CA GLY A 196 -8.13 -4.99 3.30
C GLY A 196 -7.85 -6.13 2.32
N GLN A 197 -8.89 -6.69 1.72
CA GLN A 197 -8.81 -7.85 0.82
C GLN A 197 -9.84 -7.74 -0.30
N ALA A 198 -9.66 -8.51 -1.36
CA ALA A 198 -10.58 -8.59 -2.48
C ALA A 198 -10.51 -9.97 -3.14
N ASP A 199 -11.66 -10.50 -3.55
CA ASP A 199 -11.72 -11.66 -4.42
C ASP A 199 -10.99 -11.36 -5.74
N GLN A 200 -10.20 -12.34 -6.24
CA GLN A 200 -9.36 -12.11 -7.42
C GLN A 200 -10.15 -12.30 -8.73
N TYR A 201 -11.34 -12.89 -8.67
CA TYR A 201 -12.18 -13.17 -9.84
C TYR A 201 -13.49 -12.37 -9.86
N ASP A 202 -13.98 -11.92 -8.68
CA ASP A 202 -15.19 -11.09 -8.55
C ASP A 202 -15.00 -9.94 -7.55
N PRO A 203 -14.02 -9.04 -7.75
CA PRO A 203 -13.70 -7.96 -6.83
C PRO A 203 -14.74 -6.84 -6.85
N ILE A 204 -14.90 -6.17 -5.70
CA ILE A 204 -15.61 -4.89 -5.61
C ILE A 204 -14.61 -3.77 -5.93
N LEU A 205 -14.81 -3.11 -7.06
CA LEU A 205 -13.86 -2.12 -7.58
C LEU A 205 -14.45 -0.70 -7.58
N TYR A 206 -13.52 0.24 -7.50
CA TYR A 206 -13.82 1.67 -7.62
C TYR A 206 -12.88 2.31 -8.64
N ARG A 207 -13.44 3.22 -9.45
CA ARG A 207 -12.67 4.15 -10.26
C ARG A 207 -12.90 5.56 -9.71
N ASN A 208 -11.87 6.15 -9.17
CA ASN A 208 -11.93 7.37 -8.37
C ASN A 208 -12.90 7.20 -7.18
N THR A 209 -14.08 7.80 -7.23
CA THR A 209 -15.12 7.69 -6.19
C THR A 209 -16.35 6.90 -6.66
N THR A 210 -16.30 6.31 -7.85
CA THR A 210 -17.42 5.59 -8.46
C THR A 210 -17.18 4.09 -8.40
N ALA A 211 -18.14 3.34 -7.86
CA ALA A 211 -18.13 1.89 -7.94
C ALA A 211 -18.25 1.44 -9.40
N VAL A 212 -17.43 0.51 -9.80
CA VAL A 212 -17.40 -0.05 -11.16
C VAL A 212 -17.40 -1.57 -11.13
N GLU A 213 -18.00 -2.17 -12.14
CA GLU A 213 -17.86 -3.61 -12.32
C GLU A 213 -16.49 -3.97 -12.90
N ALA A 214 -15.98 -5.13 -12.50
CA ALA A 214 -14.75 -5.66 -13.08
C ALA A 214 -14.92 -5.86 -14.60
N PRO A 215 -13.97 -5.46 -15.43
CA PRO A 215 -14.03 -5.71 -16.86
C PRO A 215 -14.13 -7.22 -17.12
N ASN A 216 -15.07 -7.61 -17.95
CA ASN A 216 -15.28 -9.01 -18.28
C ASN A 216 -15.55 -9.93 -17.07
N LYS A 217 -16.32 -9.47 -16.09
CA LYS A 217 -16.73 -10.18 -14.86
C LYS A 217 -17.13 -11.65 -15.08
N HIS A 218 -17.60 -12.02 -16.28
CA HIS A 218 -17.98 -13.38 -16.64
C HIS A 218 -16.92 -14.13 -17.47
N ASN A 219 -15.75 -13.52 -17.67
CA ASN A 219 -14.65 -14.20 -18.34
C ASN A 219 -13.89 -15.06 -17.33
N PRO A 220 -13.84 -16.39 -17.50
CA PRO A 220 -13.10 -17.28 -16.61
C PRO A 220 -11.58 -17.03 -16.61
N GLN A 221 -11.08 -16.18 -17.51
CA GLN A 221 -9.67 -15.74 -17.55
C GLN A 221 -9.45 -14.41 -16.83
N TYR A 222 -10.49 -13.76 -16.30
CA TYR A 222 -10.33 -12.55 -15.52
C TYR A 222 -9.49 -12.84 -14.25
N HIS A 223 -8.65 -11.89 -13.90
CA HIS A 223 -7.91 -11.93 -12.65
C HIS A 223 -7.56 -10.49 -12.23
N LEU A 224 -7.84 -10.14 -10.99
CA LEU A 224 -7.72 -8.78 -10.48
C LEU A 224 -6.32 -8.18 -10.70
N THR A 225 -5.24 -8.91 -10.38
CA THR A 225 -3.88 -8.41 -10.55
C THR A 225 -3.57 -8.09 -12.02
N HIS A 226 -4.07 -8.91 -12.95
CA HIS A 226 -3.93 -8.66 -14.40
C HIS A 226 -4.70 -7.42 -14.84
N ASP A 227 -5.91 -7.24 -14.34
CA ASP A 227 -6.77 -6.09 -14.64
C ASP A 227 -6.15 -4.78 -14.12
N LEU A 228 -5.68 -4.78 -12.87
CA LEU A 228 -4.96 -3.64 -12.29
C LEU A 228 -3.72 -3.24 -13.12
N ALA A 229 -2.95 -4.23 -13.57
CA ALA A 229 -1.79 -3.98 -14.42
C ALA A 229 -2.19 -3.39 -15.79
N ASN A 230 -3.26 -3.89 -16.40
CA ASN A 230 -3.77 -3.36 -17.66
C ASN A 230 -4.23 -1.91 -17.53
N ASP A 231 -4.96 -1.57 -16.46
CA ASP A 231 -5.45 -0.20 -16.23
C ASP A 231 -4.26 0.75 -15.96
N ALA A 232 -3.27 0.33 -15.17
CA ALA A 232 -2.05 1.10 -14.91
C ALA A 232 -1.22 1.32 -16.17
N ILE A 233 -1.05 0.31 -17.01
CA ILE A 233 -0.35 0.39 -18.31
C ILE A 233 -1.08 1.37 -19.24
N SER A 234 -2.39 1.26 -19.34
CA SER A 234 -3.22 2.16 -20.16
C SER A 234 -3.10 3.61 -19.67
N TRP A 235 -3.08 3.81 -18.34
CA TRP A 235 -2.88 5.14 -17.76
C TRP A 235 -1.52 5.72 -18.09
N ILE A 236 -0.42 4.93 -17.98
CA ILE A 236 0.94 5.36 -18.34
C ILE A 236 1.01 5.75 -19.82
N GLN A 237 0.46 4.93 -20.71
CA GLN A 237 0.47 5.20 -22.16
C GLN A 237 -0.33 6.45 -22.52
N THR A 238 -1.49 6.65 -21.87
CA THR A 238 -2.29 7.86 -22.02
C THR A 238 -1.53 9.08 -21.53
N HIS A 239 -0.91 8.98 -20.35
CA HIS A 239 -0.11 10.06 -19.78
C HIS A 239 1.07 10.45 -20.70
N ASP A 240 1.82 9.48 -21.20
CA ASP A 240 2.93 9.71 -22.14
C ASP A 240 2.46 10.43 -23.43
N SER A 241 1.25 10.12 -23.89
CA SER A 241 0.69 10.72 -25.11
C SER A 241 0.24 12.16 -24.95
N ILE A 242 -0.22 12.57 -23.75
CA ILE A 242 -0.87 13.89 -23.55
C ILE A 242 -0.14 14.81 -22.57
N ALA A 243 0.78 14.29 -21.77
CA ALA A 243 1.46 15.02 -20.70
C ALA A 243 2.90 14.54 -20.49
N SER A 244 3.60 14.21 -21.55
CA SER A 244 4.98 13.67 -21.50
C SER A 244 6.01 14.67 -20.93
N ASP A 245 5.66 15.94 -20.82
CA ASP A 245 6.47 16.99 -20.18
C ASP A 245 6.32 17.02 -18.64
N ARG A 246 5.38 16.26 -18.09
CA ARG A 246 5.16 16.11 -16.65
C ARG A 246 5.61 14.75 -16.17
N PRO A 247 6.40 14.64 -15.09
CA PRO A 247 6.66 13.35 -14.47
C PRO A 247 5.39 12.85 -13.76
N TYR A 248 5.33 11.54 -13.56
CA TYR A 248 4.23 10.93 -12.81
C TYR A 248 4.72 10.21 -11.55
N PHE A 249 3.84 10.12 -10.60
CA PHE A 249 3.92 9.22 -9.46
C PHE A 249 2.81 8.16 -9.57
N LEU A 250 3.20 6.89 -9.59
CA LEU A 250 2.31 5.76 -9.69
C LEU A 250 2.52 4.84 -8.48
N TYR A 251 1.47 4.63 -7.71
CA TYR A 251 1.41 3.67 -6.60
C TYR A 251 0.66 2.43 -7.06
N PHE A 252 1.37 1.31 -7.22
CA PHE A 252 0.82 0.01 -7.62
C PHE A 252 0.87 -0.94 -6.43
N ALA A 253 -0.25 -1.08 -5.74
CA ALA A 253 -0.39 -1.88 -4.54
C ALA A 253 -1.31 -3.06 -4.82
N THR A 254 -0.75 -4.24 -5.06
CA THR A 254 -1.55 -5.44 -5.37
C THR A 254 -2.32 -5.94 -4.15
N GLY A 255 -3.38 -6.73 -4.37
CA GLY A 255 -3.99 -7.54 -3.32
C GLY A 255 -3.25 -8.86 -3.08
N ALA A 256 -2.28 -9.17 -3.91
CA ALA A 256 -1.48 -10.39 -3.81
C ALA A 256 -0.28 -10.17 -2.88
N THR A 257 0.00 -11.11 -1.99
CA THR A 257 -0.56 -12.45 -1.86
C THR A 257 -1.48 -12.63 -0.65
N HIS A 258 -2.29 -11.62 -0.33
CA HIS A 258 -3.32 -11.72 0.71
C HIS A 258 -4.39 -12.73 0.32
N GLU A 259 -5.07 -13.32 1.29
CA GLU A 259 -6.23 -14.16 1.04
C GLU A 259 -7.37 -13.38 0.33
N PRO A 260 -8.21 -14.03 -0.44
CA PRO A 260 -8.15 -15.44 -0.83
C PRO A 260 -7.00 -15.74 -1.79
N LEU A 261 -6.30 -16.84 -1.56
CA LEU A 261 -5.22 -17.28 -2.44
C LEU A 261 -5.81 -17.86 -3.72
N GLN A 262 -6.04 -17.03 -4.70
CA GLN A 262 -6.70 -17.39 -5.95
C GLN A 262 -5.79 -17.08 -7.14
N VAL A 263 -5.43 -18.09 -7.90
CA VAL A 263 -4.61 -17.94 -9.11
C VAL A 263 -4.91 -19.09 -10.09
N ALA A 264 -4.71 -18.84 -11.38
CA ALA A 264 -4.96 -19.87 -12.39
C ALA A 264 -3.99 -21.05 -12.28
N ASP A 265 -4.51 -22.25 -12.48
CA ASP A 265 -3.83 -23.54 -12.39
C ASP A 265 -2.45 -23.58 -13.06
N LYS A 266 -2.27 -22.91 -14.21
CA LYS A 266 -0.99 -22.86 -14.93
C LYS A 266 0.16 -22.32 -14.07
N TRP A 267 -0.14 -21.48 -13.08
CA TRP A 267 0.86 -20.94 -12.16
C TRP A 267 1.13 -21.90 -11.01
N ILE A 268 0.09 -22.53 -10.45
CA ILE A 268 0.18 -23.52 -9.37
C ILE A 268 1.01 -24.73 -9.81
N GLN A 269 0.75 -25.24 -11.02
CA GLN A 269 1.45 -26.41 -11.55
C GLN A 269 2.96 -26.26 -11.67
N LYS A 270 3.48 -25.01 -11.78
CA LYS A 270 4.93 -24.76 -11.76
C LYS A 270 5.58 -25.13 -10.43
N TYR A 271 4.81 -25.20 -9.37
CA TYR A 271 5.27 -25.47 -8.01
C TYR A 271 4.87 -26.84 -7.48
N ARG A 272 4.18 -27.67 -8.29
CA ARG A 272 3.73 -28.98 -7.84
C ARG A 272 4.87 -29.82 -7.28
N GLY A 273 4.70 -30.29 -6.03
CA GLY A 273 5.65 -31.13 -5.29
C GLY A 273 6.90 -30.41 -4.77
N LYS A 274 7.02 -29.09 -4.97
CA LYS A 274 8.21 -28.35 -4.51
C LYS A 274 8.23 -28.08 -3.02
N PHE A 275 7.11 -28.24 -2.34
CA PHE A 275 6.95 -27.96 -0.91
C PHE A 275 6.68 -29.20 -0.06
N ASP A 276 6.74 -30.41 -0.66
CA ASP A 276 6.45 -31.67 0.01
C ASP A 276 7.39 -31.98 1.18
N GLN A 277 8.61 -31.44 1.15
CA GLN A 277 9.60 -31.60 2.24
C GLN A 277 9.25 -30.78 3.50
N GLY A 278 8.29 -29.87 3.41
CA GLY A 278 7.74 -29.09 4.52
C GLY A 278 8.59 -27.93 4.99
N TRP A 279 7.99 -27.10 5.80
CA TRP A 279 8.53 -25.78 6.19
C TRP A 279 9.84 -25.85 7.01
N ASP A 280 10.07 -26.90 7.81
CA ASP A 280 11.31 -27.00 8.57
C ASP A 280 12.53 -27.07 7.63
N LYS A 281 12.49 -27.95 6.63
CA LYS A 281 13.57 -28.10 5.64
C LYS A 281 13.63 -26.94 4.64
N LEU A 282 12.46 -26.43 4.23
CA LEU A 282 12.40 -25.29 3.32
C LEU A 282 12.98 -24.04 3.98
N ARG A 283 12.75 -23.84 5.28
CA ARG A 283 13.33 -22.74 6.05
C ARG A 283 14.85 -22.82 6.10
N GLU A 284 15.41 -24.01 6.31
CA GLU A 284 16.86 -24.24 6.24
C GLU A 284 17.42 -23.92 4.85
N GLN A 285 16.73 -24.36 3.80
CA GLN A 285 17.12 -24.08 2.41
C GLN A 285 17.09 -22.57 2.10
N ILE A 286 16.05 -21.87 2.51
CA ILE A 286 15.94 -20.41 2.35
C ILE A 286 17.09 -19.71 3.07
N PHE A 287 17.37 -20.09 4.31
CA PHE A 287 18.45 -19.53 5.12
C PHE A 287 19.82 -19.68 4.45
N GLU A 288 20.12 -20.86 3.90
CA GLU A 288 21.37 -21.09 3.16
C GLU A 288 21.42 -20.27 1.84
N ASN A 289 20.29 -20.14 1.14
CA ASN A 289 20.20 -19.29 -0.03
C ASN A 289 20.46 -17.81 0.32
N GLN A 290 19.92 -17.34 1.43
CA GLN A 290 20.10 -15.97 1.93
C GLN A 290 21.56 -15.67 2.24
N LYS A 291 22.28 -16.61 2.87
CA LYS A 291 23.72 -16.51 3.09
C LYS A 291 24.50 -16.44 1.78
N LYS A 292 24.19 -17.33 0.83
CA LYS A 292 24.87 -17.37 -0.49
C LYS A 292 24.66 -16.07 -1.27
N LEU A 293 23.48 -15.48 -1.18
CA LEU A 293 23.16 -14.20 -1.81
C LEU A 293 23.71 -12.97 -1.07
N GLY A 294 24.23 -13.18 0.16
CA GLY A 294 24.72 -12.09 0.99
C GLY A 294 23.62 -11.14 1.50
N VAL A 295 22.36 -11.58 1.50
CA VAL A 295 21.24 -10.76 2.01
C VAL A 295 21.12 -10.84 3.53
N ILE A 296 21.77 -11.83 4.14
CA ILE A 296 22.00 -11.91 5.59
C ILE A 296 23.51 -12.13 5.85
N PRO A 297 24.02 -11.80 7.05
CA PRO A 297 25.43 -12.04 7.41
C PRO A 297 25.80 -13.51 7.28
N ALA A 298 27.03 -13.79 6.81
CA ALA A 298 27.52 -15.16 6.66
C ALA A 298 27.58 -15.94 7.98
N ASN A 299 27.78 -15.22 9.10
CA ASN A 299 27.79 -15.76 10.46
C ASN A 299 26.41 -15.74 11.15
N ALA A 300 25.33 -15.42 10.43
CA ALA A 300 23.99 -15.50 10.99
C ALA A 300 23.67 -16.96 11.39
N GLU A 301 22.96 -17.11 12.48
CA GLU A 301 22.47 -18.39 12.98
C GLU A 301 20.96 -18.48 12.79
N LEU A 302 20.50 -19.63 12.30
CA LEU A 302 19.07 -19.88 12.14
C LEU A 302 18.45 -20.06 13.53
N THR A 303 17.47 -19.22 13.88
CA THR A 303 16.76 -19.34 15.14
C THR A 303 16.02 -20.68 15.25
N PRO A 304 15.83 -21.24 16.43
CA PRO A 304 14.95 -22.40 16.60
C PRO A 304 13.54 -22.11 16.06
N ARG A 305 12.83 -23.16 15.61
CA ARG A 305 11.42 -23.01 15.28
C ARG A 305 10.65 -22.53 16.53
N PRO A 306 9.76 -21.54 16.42
CA PRO A 306 8.86 -21.16 17.51
C PRO A 306 8.09 -22.37 18.04
N LYS A 307 7.91 -22.47 19.36
CA LYS A 307 7.22 -23.61 20.00
C LYS A 307 5.73 -23.68 19.63
N GLU A 308 5.18 -22.54 19.30
CA GLU A 308 3.78 -22.36 18.86
C GLU A 308 3.52 -22.97 17.48
N LEU A 309 4.57 -23.13 16.67
CA LEU A 309 4.46 -23.76 15.35
C LEU A 309 4.76 -25.25 15.43
N PRO A 310 3.80 -26.12 15.05
CA PRO A 310 4.05 -27.56 15.00
C PRO A 310 5.19 -27.91 14.04
N SER A 311 5.88 -29.01 14.30
CA SER A 311 6.82 -29.53 13.32
C SER A 311 6.09 -30.10 12.10
N TRP A 312 6.70 -29.98 10.92
CA TRP A 312 6.13 -30.61 9.74
C TRP A 312 5.83 -32.09 9.94
N ASP A 313 6.74 -32.79 10.63
CA ASP A 313 6.61 -34.22 10.84
C ASP A 313 5.50 -34.63 11.80
N SER A 314 4.95 -33.69 12.58
CA SER A 314 3.79 -33.97 13.46
C SER A 314 2.46 -34.08 12.72
N TYR A 315 2.38 -33.62 11.47
CA TYR A 315 1.15 -33.69 10.69
C TYR A 315 0.94 -35.03 9.99
N SER A 316 -0.33 -35.41 9.80
CA SER A 316 -0.70 -36.58 9.02
C SER A 316 -0.27 -36.45 7.55
N ALA A 317 -0.17 -37.57 6.84
CA ALA A 317 0.19 -37.55 5.42
C ALA A 317 -0.81 -36.76 4.57
N ASP A 318 -2.07 -36.77 4.91
CA ASP A 318 -3.09 -36.04 4.17
C ASP A 318 -3.03 -34.52 4.48
N MET A 319 -2.83 -34.14 5.74
CA MET A 319 -2.63 -32.73 6.08
C MET A 319 -1.37 -32.16 5.42
N LYS A 320 -0.27 -32.91 5.37
CA LYS A 320 0.95 -32.50 4.65
C LYS A 320 0.70 -32.20 3.18
N LYS A 321 -0.16 -32.98 2.51
CA LYS A 321 -0.55 -32.72 1.11
C LYS A 321 -1.33 -31.40 0.97
N ILE A 322 -2.27 -31.14 1.90
CA ILE A 322 -3.07 -29.91 1.91
C ILE A 322 -2.17 -28.70 2.11
N LEU A 323 -1.35 -28.72 3.15
CA LEU A 323 -0.44 -27.61 3.48
C LEU A 323 0.61 -27.36 2.38
N ALA A 324 1.14 -28.42 1.76
CA ALA A 324 2.04 -28.29 0.61
C ALA A 324 1.33 -27.64 -0.58
N HIS A 325 0.06 -28.06 -0.83
CA HIS A 325 -0.73 -27.48 -1.91
C HIS A 325 -1.09 -26.02 -1.67
N GLN A 326 -1.44 -25.62 -0.46
CA GLN A 326 -1.65 -24.19 -0.11
C GLN A 326 -0.40 -23.37 -0.43
N MET A 327 0.79 -23.89 -0.12
CA MET A 327 2.05 -23.19 -0.47
C MET A 327 2.31 -23.15 -1.99
N GLU A 328 1.88 -24.16 -2.75
CA GLU A 328 1.93 -24.17 -4.22
C GLU A 328 1.05 -23.05 -4.80
N VAL A 329 -0.16 -22.89 -4.25
CA VAL A 329 -1.11 -21.82 -4.64
C VAL A 329 -0.51 -20.44 -4.33
N TYR A 330 -0.01 -20.23 -3.10
CA TYR A 330 0.66 -19.00 -2.70
C TYR A 330 1.82 -18.65 -3.65
N ALA A 331 2.68 -19.65 -3.94
CA ALA A 331 3.83 -19.45 -4.81
C ALA A 331 3.43 -19.13 -6.26
N GLY A 332 2.41 -19.78 -6.77
CA GLY A 332 1.85 -19.48 -8.09
C GLY A 332 1.28 -18.07 -8.16
N PHE A 333 0.60 -17.63 -7.11
CA PHE A 333 0.01 -16.30 -7.01
C PHE A 333 1.09 -15.21 -6.95
N LEU A 334 2.15 -15.42 -6.16
CA LEU A 334 3.27 -14.48 -6.10
C LEU A 334 4.04 -14.38 -7.43
N GLU A 335 4.32 -15.51 -8.09
CA GLU A 335 4.98 -15.51 -9.41
C GLU A 335 4.13 -14.83 -10.49
N GLN A 336 2.81 -15.05 -10.48
CA GLN A 336 1.88 -14.37 -11.38
C GLN A 336 1.89 -12.86 -11.15
N THR A 337 1.92 -12.44 -9.91
CA THR A 337 1.98 -11.03 -9.55
C THR A 337 3.28 -10.38 -10.00
N ASP A 338 4.43 -11.04 -9.79
CA ASP A 338 5.72 -10.56 -10.31
C ASP A 338 5.72 -10.43 -11.84
N TYR A 339 5.09 -11.36 -12.54
CA TYR A 339 4.90 -11.27 -13.99
C TYR A 339 4.10 -10.01 -14.40
N GLU A 340 3.00 -9.72 -13.71
CA GLU A 340 2.16 -8.55 -14.03
C GLU A 340 2.89 -7.23 -13.70
N VAL A 341 3.65 -7.20 -12.60
CA VAL A 341 4.53 -6.06 -12.28
C VAL A 341 5.60 -5.87 -13.36
N GLY A 342 6.16 -6.95 -13.89
CA GLY A 342 7.10 -6.89 -15.00
C GLY A 342 6.51 -6.21 -16.23
N ARG A 343 5.27 -6.54 -16.60
CA ARG A 343 4.56 -5.88 -17.70
C ARG A 343 4.40 -4.38 -17.48
N LEU A 344 4.07 -3.97 -16.23
CA LEU A 344 3.96 -2.57 -15.86
C LEU A 344 5.30 -1.84 -16.00
N ILE A 345 6.39 -2.45 -15.53
CA ILE A 345 7.75 -1.88 -15.61
C ILE A 345 8.18 -1.75 -17.08
N ASP A 346 7.95 -2.76 -17.89
CA ASP A 346 8.28 -2.73 -19.32
C ASP A 346 7.49 -1.63 -20.06
N ALA A 347 6.21 -1.45 -19.73
CA ALA A 347 5.39 -0.37 -20.26
C ALA A 347 5.93 1.02 -19.86
N ALA A 348 6.33 1.19 -18.61
CA ALA A 348 6.92 2.43 -18.12
C ALA A 348 8.24 2.74 -18.85
N HIS A 349 9.11 1.76 -19.03
CA HIS A 349 10.39 1.93 -19.77
C HIS A 349 10.18 2.23 -21.26
N SER A 350 9.05 1.83 -21.84
CA SER A 350 8.75 2.08 -23.25
C SER A 350 8.26 3.49 -23.56
N THR A 351 8.00 4.31 -22.54
CA THR A 351 7.57 5.71 -22.71
C THR A 351 8.73 6.63 -23.10
N SER A 352 8.38 7.82 -23.58
CA SER A 352 9.35 8.86 -23.97
C SER A 352 10.29 9.28 -22.82
N THR A 353 9.82 9.16 -21.57
CA THR A 353 10.58 9.49 -20.35
C THR A 353 11.00 8.25 -19.54
N GLY A 354 10.83 7.05 -20.09
CA GLY A 354 11.03 5.78 -19.40
C GLY A 354 12.41 5.59 -18.78
N ASN A 355 13.46 6.12 -19.44
CA ASN A 355 14.84 6.07 -18.90
C ASN A 355 15.07 6.96 -17.67
N ASN A 356 14.16 7.88 -17.36
CA ASN A 356 14.19 8.72 -16.18
C ASN A 356 13.08 8.31 -15.20
N THR A 357 13.06 7.04 -14.83
CA THR A 357 12.05 6.46 -13.93
C THR A 357 12.72 5.80 -12.74
N LEU A 358 12.32 6.21 -11.54
CA LEU A 358 12.72 5.62 -10.28
C LEU A 358 11.66 4.60 -9.84
N ILE A 359 12.08 3.35 -9.64
CA ILE A 359 11.18 2.25 -9.27
C ILE A 359 11.55 1.73 -7.89
N PHE A 360 10.58 1.71 -6.98
CA PHE A 360 10.66 1.02 -5.70
C PHE A 360 9.76 -0.22 -5.76
N TYR A 361 10.34 -1.40 -5.60
CA TYR A 361 9.61 -2.64 -5.50
C TYR A 361 9.75 -3.16 -4.06
N ILE A 362 8.70 -3.03 -3.26
CA ILE A 362 8.65 -3.42 -1.86
C ILE A 362 8.01 -4.81 -1.79
N ALA A 363 8.83 -5.79 -1.42
CA ALA A 363 8.43 -7.19 -1.34
C ALA A 363 7.72 -7.47 0.00
N GLY A 364 6.55 -6.89 0.15
CA GLY A 364 5.61 -7.07 1.25
C GLY A 364 5.49 -5.89 2.21
N ASP A 365 4.26 -5.65 2.62
CA ASP A 365 3.88 -4.63 3.59
C ASP A 365 3.86 -5.14 5.04
N ASN A 366 3.96 -6.45 5.22
CA ASN A 366 4.13 -7.14 6.52
C ASN A 366 4.96 -8.42 6.34
N GLY A 367 4.54 -9.53 6.66
CA GLY A 367 5.08 -10.85 6.37
C GLY A 367 3.99 -11.67 5.71
N ALA A 368 4.19 -12.97 5.60
CA ALA A 368 3.12 -13.86 5.18
C ALA A 368 1.92 -13.74 6.14
N SER A 369 0.72 -13.86 5.60
CA SER A 369 -0.52 -13.80 6.38
C SER A 369 -0.58 -14.90 7.45
N SER A 370 -1.19 -14.56 8.58
CA SER A 370 -1.54 -15.51 9.63
C SER A 370 -3.03 -15.89 9.63
N GLU A 371 -3.77 -15.44 8.65
CA GLU A 371 -5.21 -15.70 8.51
C GLU A 371 -5.47 -17.19 8.29
N GLY A 372 -6.58 -17.70 8.84
CA GLY A 372 -6.87 -19.13 8.87
C GLY A 372 -6.08 -19.93 9.92
N GLY A 373 -5.20 -19.30 10.70
CA GLY A 373 -4.42 -19.94 11.76
C GLY A 373 -3.35 -20.89 11.25
N LEU A 374 -3.04 -21.95 12.02
CA LEU A 374 -1.91 -22.85 11.76
C LEU A 374 -2.09 -23.74 10.52
N GLU A 375 -3.32 -24.01 10.14
CA GLU A 375 -3.66 -24.94 9.06
C GLU A 375 -4.28 -24.23 7.84
N GLY A 376 -4.50 -22.92 7.96
CA GLY A 376 -5.24 -22.15 6.98
C GLY A 376 -6.72 -22.45 7.04
N ASN A 377 -7.49 -21.89 6.14
CA ASN A 377 -8.88 -22.23 5.90
C ASN A 377 -9.17 -22.26 4.40
N ASP A 378 -10.31 -22.83 4.02
CA ASP A 378 -10.83 -22.86 2.67
C ASP A 378 -12.10 -22.02 2.51
N ASP A 379 -12.53 -21.38 3.59
CA ASP A 379 -13.70 -20.50 3.61
C ASP A 379 -13.29 -19.04 3.41
N PHE A 380 -13.89 -18.44 2.41
CA PHE A 380 -13.81 -17.00 2.17
C PHE A 380 -15.04 -16.32 2.76
N HIS A 381 -14.87 -15.65 3.89
CA HIS A 381 -15.95 -14.91 4.57
C HIS A 381 -15.63 -13.43 4.72
#